data_d7cad148a56dfbab390779a330b2e54e
#
_entry.id   d7cad148a56dfbab390779a330b2e54e
#
_cell.length_a   1.000
_cell.length_b   1.000
_cell.length_c   1.000
_cell.angle_alpha   90.00
_cell.angle_beta   90.00
_cell.angle_gamma   90.00
#
_symmetry.space_group_name_H-M   'P 1'
#
loop_
_entity.id
_entity.type
_entity.pdbx_description
1 polymer ?
#
loop_
_entity_poly.entity_id
_entity_poly.type
_entity_poly.pdbx_seq_one_letter_code
_entity_poly.pdbx_strand_id
1 'polypeptide(L)'
;GGAFALYPYYRESRRLIGITTVSERDILPVSGGRVAPLPVNGEGVVDAIAFGNYPNDHHYPGFDMPLAPKAIRWGGRWTGTPFTIPYRALVPANVNGLLACDKNISVTHVANGATRLQPVVLGIGQAAGAAAALCVKQGAQPRDLSPQQLQHALLKDTYAPAMVVPCFDLLPSDPRWVQQQQLYLNQPDKYATSGLVYPPGKVPPALWPTTDTKTFRGQYQRLQNDGHQLTGETAIQLVAVSPQDVHQLMHTADGTTVQVTGTHNKGGNWILVNNLAITHRV
;
A
#
# COMPACT_ATOMS: atom_id res chain seq x y z
N GLY A 1 -16.62 11.64 -31.74
CA GLY A 1 -16.54 11.06 -30.40
C GLY A 1 -17.87 11.20 -29.68
N GLY A 2 -18.35 10.14 -29.01
CA GLY A 2 -19.58 10.18 -28.24
C GLY A 2 -19.52 11.19 -27.10
N ALA A 3 -20.65 11.83 -26.79
CA ALA A 3 -20.76 12.76 -25.67
C ALA A 3 -20.66 12.06 -24.31
N PHE A 4 -20.71 10.74 -24.29
CA PHE A 4 -20.70 9.91 -23.07
C PHE A 4 -19.58 8.86 -23.13
N ALA A 5 -19.06 8.52 -21.97
CA ALA A 5 -18.14 7.39 -21.82
C ALA A 5 -18.82 6.07 -22.20
N LEU A 6 -18.05 5.14 -22.80
CA LEU A 6 -18.56 3.80 -23.16
C LEU A 6 -19.01 3.01 -21.93
N TYR A 7 -18.36 3.24 -20.79
CA TYR A 7 -18.71 2.61 -19.52
C TYR A 7 -18.94 3.67 -18.46
N PRO A 8 -19.99 3.53 -17.65
CA PRO A 8 -20.18 4.41 -16.50
C PRO A 8 -19.07 4.15 -15.48
N TYR A 9 -18.53 5.22 -14.94
CA TYR A 9 -17.53 5.15 -13.88
C TYR A 9 -18.15 5.52 -12.54
N TYR A 10 -18.35 4.54 -11.70
CA TYR A 10 -18.90 4.72 -10.35
C TYR A 10 -17.75 4.85 -9.35
N ARG A 11 -17.50 6.08 -8.88
CA ARG A 11 -16.53 6.33 -7.82
C ARG A 11 -17.06 5.89 -6.46
N GLU A 12 -18.35 6.10 -6.26
CA GLU A 12 -19.01 5.90 -4.99
C GLU A 12 -20.48 5.57 -5.22
N SER A 13 -21.02 4.68 -4.38
CA SER A 13 -22.41 4.27 -4.40
C SER A 13 -22.85 3.93 -2.97
N ARG A 14 -23.77 2.99 -2.83
CA ARG A 14 -24.20 2.48 -1.52
C ARG A 14 -23.04 1.80 -0.82
N ARG A 15 -22.93 2.04 0.47
CA ARG A 15 -21.92 1.43 1.35
C ARG A 15 -22.58 0.55 2.38
N LEU A 16 -21.85 -0.46 2.83
CA LEU A 16 -22.27 -1.34 3.91
C LEU A 16 -22.46 -0.54 5.20
N ILE A 17 -23.43 -0.95 6.01
CA ILE A 17 -23.46 -0.64 7.44
C ILE A 17 -22.80 -1.82 8.14
N GLY A 18 -21.50 -1.67 8.43
CA GLY A 18 -20.68 -2.70 9.04
C GLY A 18 -20.67 -2.64 10.57
N ILE A 19 -20.03 -3.62 11.17
CA ILE A 19 -19.78 -3.63 12.62
C ILE A 19 -18.92 -2.41 13.02
N THR A 20 -17.99 -2.01 12.16
CA THR A 20 -17.17 -0.81 12.29
C THR A 20 -17.29 0.02 11.02
N THR A 21 -17.25 1.34 11.15
CA THR A 21 -17.24 2.27 10.02
C THR A 21 -15.90 3.01 9.98
N VAL A 22 -15.17 2.89 8.88
CA VAL A 22 -13.95 3.66 8.63
C VAL A 22 -14.33 5.13 8.45
N SER A 23 -13.71 5.99 9.20
CA SER A 23 -13.90 7.44 9.17
C SER A 23 -12.62 8.17 8.74
N GLU A 24 -12.68 9.46 8.59
CA GLU A 24 -11.51 10.30 8.30
C GLU A 24 -10.44 10.22 9.39
N ARG A 25 -10.81 9.90 10.62
CA ARG A 25 -9.85 9.73 11.74
C ARG A 25 -8.99 8.49 11.57
N ASP A 26 -9.50 7.49 10.86
CA ASP A 26 -8.79 6.23 10.63
C ASP A 26 -7.82 6.32 9.45
N ILE A 27 -7.91 7.38 8.63
CA ILE A 27 -7.05 7.63 7.47
C ILE A 27 -6.15 8.86 7.61
N LEU A 28 -6.25 9.57 8.74
CA LEU A 28 -5.43 10.73 9.06
C LEU A 28 -4.19 10.33 9.85
N PRO A 29 -3.07 11.08 9.72
CA PRO A 29 -1.89 10.79 10.51
C PRO A 29 -2.15 11.03 11.99
N VAL A 30 -1.54 10.21 12.83
CA VAL A 30 -1.41 10.51 14.25
C VAL A 30 -0.63 11.81 14.42
N SER A 31 -0.97 12.62 15.41
CA SER A 31 -0.36 13.93 15.66
C SER A 31 1.17 13.88 15.56
N GLY A 32 1.74 14.67 14.64
CA GLY A 32 3.17 14.71 14.35
C GLY A 32 3.73 13.49 13.59
N GLY A 33 2.88 12.52 13.21
CA GLY A 33 3.29 11.31 12.50
C GLY A 33 3.08 11.36 10.99
N ARG A 34 3.40 10.25 10.33
CA ARG A 34 3.24 10.03 8.89
C ARG A 34 2.22 8.96 8.53
N VAL A 35 1.80 8.17 9.50
CA VAL A 35 0.85 7.07 9.33
C VAL A 35 -0.41 7.30 10.17
N ALA A 36 -1.52 6.74 9.71
CA ALA A 36 -2.75 6.69 10.49
C ALA A 36 -2.61 5.69 11.66
N PRO A 37 -3.43 5.84 12.71
CA PRO A 37 -3.45 4.88 13.81
C PRO A 37 -3.89 3.49 13.33
N LEU A 38 -3.40 2.44 14.00
CA LEU A 38 -3.93 1.10 13.76
C LEU A 38 -5.34 0.99 14.35
N PRO A 39 -6.29 0.37 13.64
CA PRO A 39 -7.63 0.14 14.16
C PRO A 39 -7.57 -0.90 15.27
N VAL A 40 -8.00 -0.52 16.45
CA VAL A 40 -8.10 -1.41 17.61
C VAL A 40 -9.59 -1.58 17.94
N ASN A 41 -10.03 -2.82 18.10
CA ASN A 41 -11.42 -3.12 18.44
C ASN A 41 -11.69 -2.94 19.94
N GLY A 42 -12.93 -3.12 20.38
CA GLY A 42 -13.33 -3.00 21.78
C GLY A 42 -12.66 -3.97 22.75
N GLU A 43 -12.00 -5.01 22.23
CA GLU A 43 -11.24 -6.03 22.99
C GLU A 43 -9.74 -5.71 23.05
N GLY A 44 -9.31 -4.58 22.50
CA GLY A 44 -7.90 -4.19 22.43
C GLY A 44 -7.09 -4.88 21.32
N VAL A 45 -7.77 -5.57 20.39
CA VAL A 45 -7.13 -6.31 19.28
C VAL A 45 -7.04 -5.43 18.04
N VAL A 46 -5.89 -5.43 17.40
CA VAL A 46 -5.71 -4.76 16.09
C VAL A 46 -6.50 -5.52 15.02
N ASP A 47 -7.39 -4.80 14.35
CA ASP A 47 -8.36 -5.34 13.40
C ASP A 47 -7.96 -5.10 11.92
N ALA A 48 -6.73 -4.68 11.66
CA ALA A 48 -6.21 -4.36 10.32
C ALA A 48 -6.11 -5.60 9.43
N ILE A 49 -6.57 -5.52 8.16
CA ILE A 49 -6.50 -6.63 7.18
C ILE A 49 -6.02 -6.20 5.78
N ALA A 50 -5.95 -4.93 5.53
CA ALA A 50 -5.43 -4.36 4.30
C ALA A 50 -4.88 -2.97 4.59
N PHE A 51 -4.06 -2.44 3.69
CA PHE A 51 -3.55 -1.08 3.83
C PHE A 51 -3.78 -0.26 2.56
N GLY A 52 -3.75 1.05 2.72
CA GLY A 52 -3.81 2.01 1.64
C GLY A 52 -2.89 3.20 1.89
N ASN A 53 -2.54 3.87 0.82
CA ASN A 53 -1.80 5.12 0.86
C ASN A 53 -2.24 5.99 -0.31
N TYR A 54 -3.21 6.85 -0.07
CA TYR A 54 -3.71 7.75 -1.10
C TYR A 54 -4.25 9.03 -0.47
N PRO A 55 -4.02 10.21 -1.09
CA PRO A 55 -4.69 11.42 -0.67
C PRO A 55 -6.20 11.28 -0.86
N ASN A 56 -6.95 11.93 0.00
CA ASN A 56 -8.40 11.90 -0.09
C ASN A 56 -8.86 12.66 -1.34
N ASP A 57 -9.29 11.94 -2.36
CA ASP A 57 -9.74 12.49 -3.64
C ASP A 57 -11.28 12.53 -3.70
N HIS A 58 -11.83 13.71 -3.41
CA HIS A 58 -13.24 13.98 -3.56
C HIS A 58 -13.52 14.94 -4.72
N HIS A 59 -14.56 14.59 -5.48
CA HIS A 59 -15.14 15.41 -6.50
C HIS A 59 -16.44 16.01 -5.98
N TYR A 60 -16.36 17.22 -5.45
CA TYR A 60 -17.53 17.94 -4.99
C TYR A 60 -18.19 18.66 -6.18
N PRO A 61 -19.54 18.74 -6.22
CA PRO A 61 -20.25 19.46 -7.25
C PRO A 61 -20.07 21.00 -7.18
N GLY A 62 -19.44 21.52 -6.12
CA GLY A 62 -19.15 22.93 -5.90
C GLY A 62 -18.71 23.21 -4.47
N PHE A 63 -18.23 24.44 -4.24
CA PHE A 63 -17.79 24.86 -2.90
C PHE A 63 -18.95 25.16 -1.94
N ASP A 64 -20.15 25.35 -2.47
CA ASP A 64 -21.33 25.80 -1.70
C ASP A 64 -22.20 24.66 -1.19
N MET A 65 -21.73 23.42 -1.30
CA MET A 65 -22.47 22.26 -0.81
C MET A 65 -22.50 22.26 0.72
N PRO A 66 -23.70 22.18 1.34
CA PRO A 66 -23.79 22.10 2.78
C PRO A 66 -23.15 20.81 3.28
N LEU A 67 -22.30 20.95 4.28
CA LEU A 67 -21.70 19.80 4.96
C LEU A 67 -22.66 19.26 6.02
N ALA A 68 -22.68 17.94 6.18
CA ALA A 68 -23.36 17.34 7.32
C ALA A 68 -22.71 17.81 8.64
N PRO A 69 -23.48 17.87 9.75
CA PRO A 69 -22.89 18.14 11.05
C PRO A 69 -21.69 17.22 11.32
N LYS A 70 -20.59 17.75 11.81
CA LYS A 70 -19.31 17.07 12.05
C LYS A 70 -18.46 16.76 10.81
N ALA A 71 -18.92 17.02 9.59
CA ALA A 71 -18.08 16.91 8.41
C ALA A 71 -17.10 18.09 8.33
N ILE A 72 -15.86 17.82 7.91
CA ILE A 72 -14.87 18.85 7.59
C ILE A 72 -14.72 18.94 6.08
N ARG A 73 -14.62 20.15 5.56
CA ARG A 73 -14.28 20.35 4.15
C ARG A 73 -12.82 19.94 3.95
N TRP A 74 -12.62 18.86 3.24
CA TRP A 74 -11.27 18.32 2.97
C TRP A 74 -10.75 18.85 1.64
N GLY A 75 -9.60 19.49 1.67
CA GLY A 75 -9.02 20.14 0.49
C GLY A 75 -8.40 19.20 -0.57
N GLY A 76 -8.49 17.88 -0.41
CA GLY A 76 -8.09 16.89 -1.42
C GLY A 76 -6.61 16.86 -1.80
N ARG A 77 -5.73 17.58 -1.10
CA ARG A 77 -4.33 17.78 -1.49
C ARG A 77 -3.29 17.22 -0.51
N TRP A 78 -3.69 16.30 0.33
CA TRP A 78 -2.74 15.64 1.21
C TRP A 78 -1.96 14.60 0.41
N THR A 79 -0.64 14.66 0.47
CA THR A 79 0.19 13.50 0.11
C THR A 79 -0.28 12.35 0.97
N GLY A 80 -0.62 11.24 0.35
CA GLY A 80 -1.28 10.14 1.02
C GLY A 80 -0.66 9.77 2.37
N THR A 81 -1.53 9.59 3.34
CA THR A 81 -1.19 9.01 4.64
C THR A 81 -1.43 7.51 4.55
N PRO A 82 -0.45 6.64 4.80
CA PRO A 82 -0.70 5.21 4.93
C PRO A 82 -1.67 4.93 6.07
N PHE A 83 -2.70 4.16 5.76
CA PHE A 83 -3.76 3.77 6.68
C PHE A 83 -4.09 2.30 6.51
N THR A 84 -4.89 1.75 7.41
CA THR A 84 -5.32 0.35 7.35
C THR A 84 -6.83 0.24 7.32
N ILE A 85 -7.32 -0.87 6.77
CA ILE A 85 -8.74 -1.21 6.72
C ILE A 85 -9.01 -2.25 7.80
N PRO A 86 -9.95 -1.98 8.73
CA PRO A 86 -10.35 -2.95 9.72
C PRO A 86 -11.23 -4.06 9.12
N TYR A 87 -11.05 -5.30 9.56
CA TYR A 87 -11.85 -6.44 9.12
C TYR A 87 -13.35 -6.22 9.33
N ARG A 88 -13.73 -5.66 10.47
CA ARG A 88 -15.13 -5.43 10.84
C ARG A 88 -15.84 -4.39 9.98
N ALA A 89 -15.11 -3.63 9.17
CA ALA A 89 -15.71 -2.77 8.14
C ALA A 89 -16.23 -3.57 6.92
N LEU A 90 -15.79 -4.83 6.75
CA LEU A 90 -16.26 -5.73 5.70
C LEU A 90 -17.47 -6.55 6.15
N VAL A 91 -17.73 -6.63 7.45
CA VAL A 91 -18.76 -7.47 8.06
C VAL A 91 -20.02 -6.66 8.34
N PRO A 92 -21.18 -7.04 7.80
CA PRO A 92 -22.43 -6.34 8.09
C PRO A 92 -22.80 -6.37 9.58
N ALA A 93 -23.36 -5.26 10.09
CA ALA A 93 -23.80 -5.18 11.48
C ALA A 93 -24.91 -6.18 11.81
N ASN A 94 -25.87 -6.35 10.88
CA ASN A 94 -27.14 -7.06 11.15
C ASN A 94 -27.41 -8.24 10.19
N VAL A 95 -26.47 -8.63 9.34
CA VAL A 95 -26.62 -9.73 8.37
C VAL A 95 -25.51 -10.73 8.56
N ASN A 96 -25.84 -12.03 8.58
CA ASN A 96 -24.88 -13.11 8.65
C ASN A 96 -24.52 -13.64 7.26
N GLY A 97 -23.37 -14.32 7.15
CA GLY A 97 -22.94 -15.00 5.92
C GLY A 97 -22.56 -14.05 4.76
N LEU A 98 -22.30 -12.77 5.04
CA LEU A 98 -21.96 -11.78 4.02
C LEU A 98 -20.67 -11.06 4.38
N LEU A 99 -19.86 -10.79 3.35
CA LEU A 99 -18.67 -9.92 3.41
C LEU A 99 -18.71 -8.93 2.24
N ALA A 100 -18.39 -7.66 2.51
CA ALA A 100 -18.08 -6.71 1.44
C ALA A 100 -16.64 -6.92 0.98
N CYS A 101 -16.40 -6.94 -0.33
CA CYS A 101 -15.08 -7.26 -0.91
C CYS A 101 -14.55 -6.19 -1.87
N ASP A 102 -15.16 -5.01 -1.89
CA ASP A 102 -14.82 -3.89 -2.78
C ASP A 102 -14.95 -2.56 -2.02
N LYS A 103 -14.91 -1.43 -2.71
CA LYS A 103 -15.06 -0.06 -2.19
C LYS A 103 -16.36 0.21 -1.42
N ASN A 104 -17.30 -0.70 -1.44
CA ASN A 104 -18.58 -0.64 -0.74
C ASN A 104 -18.55 -1.13 0.72
N ILE A 105 -17.37 -1.23 1.32
CA ILE A 105 -17.21 -1.49 2.76
C ILE A 105 -17.91 -0.43 3.61
N SER A 106 -18.00 -0.65 4.91
CA SER A 106 -18.51 0.34 5.86
C SER A 106 -17.50 1.48 6.04
N VAL A 107 -17.76 2.59 5.39
CA VAL A 107 -16.86 3.75 5.32
C VAL A 107 -17.66 5.04 5.18
N THR A 108 -17.20 6.15 5.79
CA THR A 108 -17.81 7.46 5.59
C THR A 108 -17.58 7.96 4.16
N HIS A 109 -18.40 8.91 3.71
CA HIS A 109 -18.20 9.56 2.43
C HIS A 109 -16.79 10.17 2.30
N VAL A 110 -16.35 10.87 3.33
CA VAL A 110 -15.04 11.51 3.34
C VAL A 110 -13.89 10.48 3.23
N ALA A 111 -13.89 9.45 4.06
CA ALA A 111 -12.85 8.43 4.03
C ALA A 111 -12.87 7.59 2.74
N ASN A 112 -14.05 7.41 2.13
CA ASN A 112 -14.16 6.68 0.87
C ASN A 112 -13.29 7.27 -0.26
N GLY A 113 -13.06 8.58 -0.25
CA GLY A 113 -12.16 9.22 -1.21
C GLY A 113 -10.74 8.64 -1.25
N ALA A 114 -10.26 8.09 -0.15
CA ALA A 114 -8.96 7.44 -0.06
C ALA A 114 -9.06 5.90 -0.16
N THR A 115 -10.14 5.29 0.40
CA THR A 115 -10.23 3.83 0.50
C THR A 115 -10.73 3.14 -0.78
N ARG A 116 -11.35 3.86 -1.71
CA ARG A 116 -11.93 3.32 -2.95
C ARG A 116 -10.91 3.07 -4.08
N LEU A 117 -9.64 3.31 -3.85
CA LEU A 117 -8.59 3.17 -4.86
C LEU A 117 -8.28 1.69 -5.12
N GLN A 118 -7.98 1.38 -6.38
CA GLN A 118 -7.76 0.01 -6.83
C GLN A 118 -6.76 -0.79 -5.96
N PRO A 119 -5.58 -0.26 -5.58
CA PRO A 119 -4.66 -1.02 -4.74
C PRO A 119 -5.25 -1.40 -3.38
N VAL A 120 -6.03 -0.49 -2.76
CA VAL A 120 -6.71 -0.74 -1.48
C VAL A 120 -7.80 -1.79 -1.66
N VAL A 121 -8.59 -1.66 -2.72
CA VAL A 121 -9.71 -2.57 -3.05
C VAL A 121 -9.19 -3.99 -3.36
N LEU A 122 -8.05 -4.14 -4.02
CA LEU A 122 -7.41 -5.44 -4.21
C LEU A 122 -7.05 -6.10 -2.88
N GLY A 123 -6.46 -5.34 -1.94
CA GLY A 123 -6.18 -5.84 -0.58
C GLY A 123 -7.46 -6.22 0.18
N ILE A 124 -8.51 -5.42 0.08
CA ILE A 124 -9.84 -5.72 0.66
C ILE A 124 -10.38 -7.03 0.07
N GLY A 125 -10.33 -7.19 -1.26
CA GLY A 125 -10.80 -8.40 -1.94
C GLY A 125 -10.04 -9.65 -1.52
N GLN A 126 -8.71 -9.56 -1.42
CA GLN A 126 -7.86 -10.64 -0.92
C GLN A 126 -8.23 -11.04 0.51
N ALA A 127 -8.39 -10.06 1.40
CA ALA A 127 -8.77 -10.30 2.78
C ALA A 127 -10.17 -10.92 2.89
N ALA A 128 -11.15 -10.43 2.12
CA ALA A 128 -12.50 -10.98 2.09
C ALA A 128 -12.52 -12.43 1.59
N GLY A 129 -11.74 -12.74 0.54
CA GLY A 129 -11.61 -14.11 0.03
C GLY A 129 -10.97 -15.06 1.06
N ALA A 130 -9.88 -14.63 1.70
CA ALA A 130 -9.24 -15.40 2.76
C ALA A 130 -10.17 -15.61 3.97
N ALA A 131 -10.90 -14.58 4.38
CA ALA A 131 -11.90 -14.67 5.47
C ALA A 131 -13.02 -15.64 5.13
N ALA A 132 -13.58 -15.57 3.93
CA ALA A 132 -14.61 -16.48 3.47
C ALA A 132 -14.13 -17.95 3.49
N ALA A 133 -12.92 -18.20 3.00
CA ALA A 133 -12.32 -19.54 3.03
C ALA A 133 -12.13 -20.07 4.46
N LEU A 134 -11.66 -19.22 5.37
CA LEU A 134 -11.52 -19.56 6.78
C LEU A 134 -12.88 -19.85 7.42
N CYS A 135 -13.90 -19.03 7.16
CA CYS A 135 -15.26 -19.24 7.66
C CYS A 135 -15.82 -20.58 7.22
N VAL A 136 -15.70 -20.92 5.94
CA VAL A 136 -16.17 -22.22 5.41
C VAL A 136 -15.42 -23.36 6.06
N LYS A 137 -14.09 -23.26 6.18
CA LYS A 137 -13.26 -24.31 6.79
C LYS A 137 -13.60 -24.56 8.26
N GLN A 138 -14.00 -23.52 9.00
CA GLN A 138 -14.28 -23.58 10.44
C GLN A 138 -15.77 -23.75 10.76
N GLY A 139 -16.65 -23.63 9.77
CA GLY A 139 -18.10 -23.58 9.99
C GLY A 139 -18.54 -22.32 10.77
N ALA A 140 -17.75 -21.22 10.66
CA ALA A 140 -17.96 -19.99 11.42
C ALA A 140 -18.64 -18.91 10.57
N GLN A 141 -19.30 -17.97 11.24
CA GLN A 141 -19.80 -16.78 10.58
C GLN A 141 -18.67 -15.72 10.44
N PRO A 142 -18.71 -14.85 9.43
CA PRO A 142 -17.73 -13.78 9.29
C PRO A 142 -17.55 -12.91 10.54
N ARG A 143 -18.62 -12.66 11.30
CA ARG A 143 -18.55 -11.87 12.54
C ARG A 143 -17.81 -12.54 13.68
N ASP A 144 -17.73 -13.87 13.65
CA ASP A 144 -17.10 -14.70 14.69
C ASP A 144 -15.66 -15.08 14.34
N LEU A 145 -15.20 -14.72 13.11
CA LEU A 145 -13.83 -15.00 12.70
C LEU A 145 -12.85 -14.10 13.45
N SER A 146 -11.81 -14.70 14.02
CA SER A 146 -10.73 -13.97 14.68
C SER A 146 -9.92 -13.16 13.66
N PRO A 147 -9.76 -11.85 13.87
CA PRO A 147 -8.88 -11.03 13.03
C PRO A 147 -7.45 -11.57 12.99
N GLN A 148 -6.92 -12.10 14.10
CA GLN A 148 -5.56 -12.63 14.16
C GLN A 148 -5.37 -13.86 13.26
N GLN A 149 -6.37 -14.73 13.16
CA GLN A 149 -6.32 -15.88 12.24
C GLN A 149 -6.29 -15.43 10.78
N LEU A 150 -7.10 -14.42 10.44
CA LEU A 150 -7.10 -13.84 9.10
C LEU A 150 -5.78 -13.16 8.79
N GLN A 151 -5.27 -12.32 9.70
CA GLN A 151 -3.98 -11.65 9.57
C GLN A 151 -2.84 -12.66 9.38
N HIS A 152 -2.85 -13.74 10.15
CA HIS A 152 -1.85 -14.81 10.01
C HIS A 152 -1.91 -15.46 8.63
N ALA A 153 -3.11 -15.74 8.12
CA ALA A 153 -3.29 -16.31 6.79
C ALA A 153 -2.78 -15.36 5.70
N LEU A 154 -3.10 -14.07 5.79
CA LEU A 154 -2.67 -13.04 4.84
C LEU A 154 -1.15 -12.84 4.84
N LEU A 155 -0.52 -12.78 6.02
CA LEU A 155 0.91 -12.54 6.15
C LEU A 155 1.77 -13.73 5.70
N LYS A 156 1.27 -14.94 5.87
CA LYS A 156 2.01 -16.18 5.58
C LYS A 156 1.61 -16.86 4.28
N ASP A 157 0.77 -16.23 3.47
CA ASP A 157 0.48 -16.76 2.14
C ASP A 157 1.77 -16.84 1.33
N THR A 158 2.03 -18.00 0.74
CA THR A 158 3.28 -18.27 0.00
C THR A 158 3.27 -17.70 -1.41
N TYR A 159 2.09 -17.43 -1.98
CA TYR A 159 1.92 -16.93 -3.34
C TYR A 159 1.67 -15.42 -3.38
N ALA A 160 0.91 -14.92 -2.42
CA ALA A 160 0.50 -13.51 -2.37
C ALA A 160 0.47 -13.00 -0.92
N PRO A 161 1.64 -12.92 -0.23
CA PRO A 161 1.69 -12.39 1.12
C PRO A 161 1.19 -10.93 1.11
N ALA A 162 0.26 -10.62 2.03
CA ALA A 162 -0.36 -9.31 2.12
C ALA A 162 0.18 -8.52 3.32
N MET A 163 0.61 -7.27 3.09
CA MET A 163 0.91 -6.33 4.15
C MET A 163 -0.38 -5.89 4.83
N VAL A 164 -0.42 -5.95 6.15
CA VAL A 164 -1.57 -5.50 6.96
C VAL A 164 -1.25 -4.30 7.83
N VAL A 165 0.04 -4.06 8.11
CA VAL A 165 0.53 -2.85 8.80
C VAL A 165 1.54 -2.15 7.90
N PRO A 166 1.34 -0.86 7.55
CA PRO A 166 2.28 -0.12 6.72
C PRO A 166 3.66 0.01 7.37
N CYS A 167 4.71 -0.42 6.65
CA CYS A 167 6.10 -0.26 7.05
C CYS A 167 6.88 0.29 5.85
N PHE A 168 7.45 1.50 5.96
CA PHE A 168 8.09 2.17 4.82
C PHE A 168 9.46 1.58 4.45
N ASP A 169 10.15 0.99 5.41
CA ASP A 169 11.55 0.58 5.33
C ASP A 169 11.74 -0.94 5.52
N LEU A 170 10.65 -1.70 5.47
CA LEU A 170 10.68 -3.15 5.60
C LEU A 170 9.87 -3.81 4.48
N LEU A 171 10.55 -4.49 3.57
CA LEU A 171 9.94 -5.14 2.41
C LEU A 171 9.44 -6.55 2.76
N PRO A 172 8.44 -7.06 2.05
CA PRO A 172 7.97 -8.44 2.21
C PRO A 172 9.05 -9.51 1.99
N SER A 173 10.11 -9.19 1.25
CA SER A 173 11.28 -10.05 1.04
C SER A 173 12.25 -10.10 2.22
N ASP A 174 12.14 -9.20 3.19
CA ASP A 174 12.97 -9.24 4.41
C ASP A 174 12.52 -10.39 5.31
N PRO A 175 13.43 -11.26 5.77
CA PRO A 175 13.07 -12.38 6.64
C PRO A 175 12.36 -11.98 7.96
N ARG A 176 12.55 -10.71 8.39
CA ARG A 176 11.93 -10.17 9.61
C ARG A 176 10.54 -9.59 9.35
N TRP A 177 10.11 -9.48 8.09
CA TRP A 177 8.87 -8.78 7.73
C TRP A 177 7.64 -9.36 8.44
N VAL A 178 7.44 -10.68 8.38
CA VAL A 178 6.31 -11.35 9.05
C VAL A 178 6.36 -11.11 10.57
N GLN A 179 7.55 -11.26 11.17
CA GLN A 179 7.73 -11.06 12.61
C GLN A 179 7.42 -9.61 13.02
N GLN A 180 7.84 -8.64 12.23
CA GLN A 180 7.59 -7.23 12.53
C GLN A 180 6.12 -6.86 12.37
N GLN A 181 5.45 -7.37 11.34
CA GLN A 181 4.00 -7.23 11.18
C GLN A 181 3.26 -7.78 12.41
N GLN A 182 3.60 -8.99 12.84
CA GLN A 182 3.01 -9.65 14.00
C GLN A 182 3.31 -8.89 15.31
N LEU A 183 4.50 -8.32 15.44
CA LEU A 183 4.83 -7.49 16.60
C LEU A 183 3.86 -6.32 16.73
N TYR A 184 3.60 -5.58 15.67
CA TYR A 184 2.70 -4.42 15.67
C TYR A 184 1.23 -4.81 15.84
N LEU A 185 0.82 -5.95 15.30
CA LEU A 185 -0.53 -6.48 15.51
C LEU A 185 -0.79 -6.89 16.96
N ASN A 186 0.22 -7.44 17.63
CA ASN A 186 0.12 -7.88 19.04
C ASN A 186 0.42 -6.75 20.04
N GLN A 187 1.19 -5.74 19.64
CA GLN A 187 1.66 -4.64 20.49
C GLN A 187 1.57 -3.32 19.71
N PRO A 188 0.36 -2.80 19.47
CA PRO A 188 0.13 -1.63 18.63
C PRO A 188 0.87 -0.38 19.13
N ASP A 189 1.12 -0.27 20.42
CA ASP A 189 1.88 0.84 21.02
C ASP A 189 3.34 0.90 20.52
N LYS A 190 3.87 -0.20 19.99
CA LYS A 190 5.20 -0.22 19.38
C LYS A 190 5.22 0.25 17.93
N TYR A 191 4.05 0.44 17.32
CA TYR A 191 3.97 0.96 15.97
C TYR A 191 4.34 2.44 15.94
N ALA A 192 5.49 2.73 15.33
CA ALA A 192 5.99 4.10 15.27
C ALA A 192 5.10 4.98 14.40
N THR A 193 4.76 6.17 14.87
CA THR A 193 3.97 7.17 14.12
C THR A 193 4.64 7.63 12.83
N SER A 194 5.94 7.36 12.67
CA SER A 194 6.70 7.57 11.43
C SER A 194 6.43 6.50 10.37
N GLY A 195 5.91 5.32 10.74
CA GLY A 195 5.80 4.15 9.87
C GLY A 195 7.14 3.48 9.55
N LEU A 196 8.22 3.87 10.24
CA LEU A 196 9.55 3.29 10.07
C LEU A 196 9.79 2.21 11.12
N VAL A 197 10.35 1.10 10.70
CA VAL A 197 10.80 -0.01 11.57
C VAL A 197 12.18 0.29 12.13
N TYR A 198 13.03 0.93 11.33
CA TYR A 198 14.39 1.27 11.72
C TYR A 198 14.52 2.73 12.12
N PRO A 199 15.42 3.05 13.07
CA PRO A 199 15.80 4.42 13.34
C PRO A 199 16.34 5.11 12.08
N PRO A 200 16.16 6.43 11.93
CA PRO A 200 16.72 7.18 10.81
C PRO A 200 18.23 6.91 10.64
N GLY A 201 18.65 6.64 9.40
CA GLY A 201 20.04 6.35 9.06
C GLY A 201 20.50 4.90 9.34
N LYS A 202 19.62 4.03 9.85
CA LYS A 202 19.93 2.61 10.10
C LYS A 202 19.09 1.65 9.24
N VAL A 203 18.53 2.14 8.14
CA VAL A 203 17.80 1.29 7.20
C VAL A 203 18.77 0.30 6.57
N PRO A 204 18.59 -1.02 6.72
CA PRO A 204 19.40 -1.99 6.03
C PRO A 204 19.26 -1.81 4.52
N PRO A 205 20.28 -2.14 3.72
CA PRO A 205 20.10 -2.19 2.27
C PRO A 205 18.91 -3.11 1.96
N ALA A 206 18.05 -2.67 1.04
CA ALA A 206 16.88 -3.43 0.64
C ALA A 206 17.32 -4.79 0.11
N LEU A 207 16.94 -5.85 0.81
CA LEU A 207 17.21 -7.22 0.38
C LEU A 207 16.13 -7.62 -0.65
N TRP A 208 16.34 -7.27 -1.90
CA TRP A 208 15.58 -7.84 -3.00
C TRP A 208 15.98 -9.31 -3.19
N PRO A 209 15.04 -10.18 -3.62
CA PRO A 209 15.39 -11.55 -3.96
C PRO A 209 16.53 -11.54 -5.01
N THR A 210 17.68 -12.03 -4.65
CA THR A 210 18.88 -12.01 -5.49
C THR A 210 18.91 -13.14 -6.51
N THR A 211 17.87 -13.94 -6.60
CA THR A 211 17.85 -15.20 -7.37
C THR A 211 17.98 -15.03 -8.89
N ASP A 212 17.82 -13.82 -9.43
CA ASP A 212 18.00 -13.55 -10.87
C ASP A 212 18.70 -12.19 -11.12
N THR A 213 19.67 -11.88 -10.28
CA THR A 213 20.43 -10.64 -10.37
C THR A 213 21.43 -10.72 -11.50
N LYS A 214 21.39 -9.79 -12.42
CA LYS A 214 22.32 -9.64 -13.54
C LYS A 214 23.03 -8.32 -13.46
N THR A 215 24.25 -8.30 -14.03
CA THR A 215 25.05 -7.09 -14.12
C THR A 215 25.09 -6.63 -15.57
N PHE A 216 24.81 -5.36 -15.77
CA PHE A 216 24.80 -4.67 -17.06
C PHE A 216 25.78 -3.50 -17.01
N ARG A 217 26.41 -3.21 -18.12
CA ARG A 217 27.32 -2.08 -18.26
C ARG A 217 26.92 -1.24 -19.47
N GLY A 218 26.93 0.07 -19.33
CA GLY A 218 26.59 1.00 -20.41
C GLY A 218 26.70 2.44 -19.96
N GLN A 219 26.26 3.34 -20.84
CA GLN A 219 26.18 4.76 -20.51
C GLN A 219 24.84 5.09 -19.89
N TYR A 220 24.86 5.83 -18.81
CA TYR A 220 23.66 6.34 -18.18
C TYR A 220 23.08 7.49 -19.00
N GLN A 221 21.74 7.53 -19.12
CA GLN A 221 21.00 8.59 -19.74
C GLN A 221 19.73 8.90 -18.96
N ARG A 222 19.46 10.18 -18.73
CA ARG A 222 18.19 10.66 -18.20
C ARG A 222 17.23 10.95 -19.35
N LEU A 223 15.99 10.50 -19.21
CA LEU A 223 14.93 10.75 -20.18
C LEU A 223 14.16 12.04 -19.83
N GLN A 224 13.47 12.63 -20.82
CA GLN A 224 12.69 13.87 -20.64
C GLN A 224 11.56 13.78 -19.61
N ASN A 225 11.08 12.56 -19.31
CA ASN A 225 10.02 12.28 -18.33
C ASN A 225 10.57 11.88 -16.94
N ASP A 226 11.78 12.32 -16.59
CA ASP A 226 12.51 11.93 -15.39
C ASP A 226 12.77 10.40 -15.26
N GLY A 227 12.63 9.67 -16.35
CA GLY A 227 13.05 8.27 -16.43
C GLY A 227 14.57 8.14 -16.53
N HIS A 228 15.07 6.96 -16.23
CA HIS A 228 16.48 6.62 -16.29
C HIS A 228 16.68 5.41 -17.21
N GLN A 229 17.72 5.42 -18.02
CA GLN A 229 18.07 4.26 -18.84
C GLN A 229 19.58 4.03 -18.92
N LEU A 230 19.92 2.79 -19.19
CA LEU A 230 21.23 2.36 -19.57
C LEU A 230 21.25 2.18 -21.09
N THR A 231 22.17 2.86 -21.76
CA THR A 231 22.38 2.72 -23.21
C THR A 231 23.59 1.84 -23.48
N GLY A 232 23.47 0.93 -24.45
CA GLY A 232 24.49 -0.01 -24.87
C GLY A 232 24.05 -0.67 -26.17
N GLU A 233 24.21 -1.99 -26.30
CA GLU A 233 23.66 -2.73 -27.47
C GLU A 233 22.13 -2.62 -27.55
N THR A 234 21.46 -2.56 -26.40
CA THR A 234 20.03 -2.24 -26.27
C THR A 234 19.82 -1.26 -25.14
N ALA A 235 18.85 -0.35 -25.29
CA ALA A 235 18.47 0.54 -24.21
C ALA A 235 17.61 -0.21 -23.19
N ILE A 236 17.98 -0.14 -21.90
CA ILE A 236 17.27 -0.79 -20.79
C ILE A 236 16.88 0.27 -19.78
N GLN A 237 15.61 0.32 -19.39
CA GLN A 237 15.14 1.25 -18.36
C GLN A 237 15.67 0.85 -16.98
N LEU A 238 16.04 1.85 -16.20
CA LEU A 238 16.48 1.68 -14.82
C LEU A 238 15.37 2.12 -13.87
N VAL A 239 14.97 1.24 -12.97
CA VAL A 239 13.95 1.48 -11.95
C VAL A 239 14.60 1.32 -10.59
N ALA A 240 14.49 2.32 -9.73
CA ALA A 240 14.95 2.26 -8.36
C ALA A 240 13.79 2.49 -7.40
N VAL A 241 13.82 1.81 -6.27
CA VAL A 241 12.79 1.93 -5.21
C VAL A 241 13.41 2.25 -3.85
N SER A 242 14.68 1.94 -3.64
CA SER A 242 15.35 2.38 -2.41
C SER A 242 15.68 3.87 -2.50
N PRO A 243 15.53 4.66 -1.42
CA PRO A 243 15.89 6.08 -1.41
C PRO A 243 17.35 6.32 -1.83
N GLN A 244 18.25 5.41 -1.49
CA GLN A 244 19.66 5.49 -1.85
C GLN A 244 19.88 5.33 -3.35
N ASP A 245 19.26 4.30 -3.96
CA ASP A 245 19.42 4.04 -5.40
C ASP A 245 18.74 5.14 -6.23
N VAL A 246 17.57 5.63 -5.79
CA VAL A 246 16.88 6.78 -6.40
C VAL A 246 17.79 8.00 -6.37
N HIS A 247 18.35 8.33 -5.20
CA HIS A 247 19.27 9.47 -5.06
C HIS A 247 20.48 9.33 -5.98
N GLN A 248 21.06 8.15 -6.06
CA GLN A 248 22.21 7.87 -6.90
C GLN A 248 21.90 8.04 -8.39
N LEU A 249 20.76 7.50 -8.86
CA LEU A 249 20.30 7.70 -10.25
C LEU A 249 20.07 9.17 -10.55
N MET A 250 19.40 9.91 -9.66
CA MET A 250 19.11 11.33 -9.85
C MET A 250 20.37 12.20 -9.93
N HIS A 251 21.48 11.80 -9.31
CA HIS A 251 22.73 12.56 -9.28
C HIS A 251 23.81 12.03 -10.23
N THR A 252 23.49 10.99 -11.01
CA THR A 252 24.38 10.50 -12.07
C THR A 252 24.26 11.39 -13.30
N ALA A 253 25.38 11.86 -13.81
CA ALA A 253 25.40 12.70 -15.02
C ALA A 253 25.21 11.86 -16.29
N ASP A 254 24.54 12.44 -17.29
CA ASP A 254 24.38 11.82 -18.60
C ASP A 254 25.73 11.48 -19.24
N GLY A 255 25.80 10.37 -19.95
CA GLY A 255 27.03 9.88 -20.57
C GLY A 255 27.97 9.15 -19.60
N THR A 256 27.72 9.18 -18.30
CA THR A 256 28.54 8.44 -17.32
C THR A 256 28.47 6.94 -17.61
N THR A 257 29.63 6.28 -17.71
CA THR A 257 29.67 4.81 -17.81
C THR A 257 29.44 4.18 -16.45
N VAL A 258 28.37 3.43 -16.35
CA VAL A 258 27.94 2.79 -15.11
C VAL A 258 27.84 1.27 -15.27
N GLN A 259 28.02 0.59 -14.16
CA GLN A 259 27.69 -0.81 -14.02
C GLN A 259 26.51 -0.92 -13.09
N VAL A 260 25.42 -1.51 -13.56
CA VAL A 260 24.17 -1.69 -12.82
C VAL A 260 23.97 -3.15 -12.54
N THR A 261 23.76 -3.49 -11.29
CA THR A 261 23.38 -4.84 -10.86
C THR A 261 21.95 -4.81 -10.36
N GLY A 262 21.11 -5.70 -10.85
CA GLY A 262 19.70 -5.71 -10.49
C GLY A 262 18.92 -6.86 -11.10
N THR A 263 17.63 -6.90 -10.79
CA THR A 263 16.70 -7.90 -11.34
C THR A 263 16.16 -7.43 -12.68
N HIS A 264 16.41 -8.20 -13.75
CA HIS A 264 16.01 -7.84 -15.10
C HIS A 264 14.62 -8.38 -15.42
N ASN A 265 13.69 -7.48 -15.73
CA ASN A 265 12.40 -7.83 -16.30
C ASN A 265 12.49 -7.84 -17.83
N LYS A 266 12.59 -9.03 -18.42
CA LYS A 266 12.71 -9.18 -19.88
C LYS A 266 11.44 -8.74 -20.61
N GLY A 267 10.26 -8.93 -20.04
CA GLY A 267 8.98 -8.57 -20.66
C GLY A 267 8.78 -7.07 -20.80
N GLY A 268 9.27 -6.28 -19.83
CA GLY A 268 9.19 -4.82 -19.83
C GLY A 268 10.48 -4.14 -20.23
N ASN A 269 11.56 -4.89 -20.46
CA ASN A 269 12.90 -4.37 -20.73
C ASN A 269 13.40 -3.32 -19.73
N TRP A 270 13.27 -3.63 -18.43
CA TRP A 270 13.76 -2.78 -17.37
C TRP A 270 14.51 -3.58 -16.29
N ILE A 271 15.38 -2.90 -15.57
CA ILE A 271 16.15 -3.44 -14.45
C ILE A 271 15.67 -2.75 -13.17
N LEU A 272 15.27 -3.54 -12.18
CA LEU A 272 15.17 -3.06 -10.81
C LEU A 272 16.58 -2.98 -10.23
N VAL A 273 17.06 -1.77 -10.02
CA VAL A 273 18.43 -1.50 -9.57
C VAL A 273 18.60 -1.91 -8.13
N ASN A 274 19.59 -2.75 -7.86
CA ASN A 274 20.04 -3.12 -6.51
C ASN A 274 21.38 -2.47 -6.16
N ASN A 275 22.18 -2.15 -7.18
CA ASN A 275 23.44 -1.44 -7.01
C ASN A 275 23.80 -0.74 -8.34
N LEU A 276 24.31 0.47 -8.25
CA LEU A 276 24.89 1.22 -9.35
C LEU A 276 26.30 1.64 -8.99
N ALA A 277 27.27 1.25 -9.80
CA ALA A 277 28.68 1.64 -9.66
C ALA A 277 29.12 2.50 -10.86
N ILE A 278 29.69 3.66 -10.61
CA ILE A 278 30.30 4.50 -11.64
C ILE A 278 31.64 3.87 -12.00
N THR A 279 31.82 3.47 -13.26
CA THR A 279 33.05 2.86 -13.76
C THR A 279 33.94 3.84 -14.53
N HIS A 280 33.32 4.89 -15.10
CA HIS A 280 34.07 6.00 -15.73
C HIS A 280 33.21 7.27 -15.71
N ARG A 281 33.78 8.40 -15.29
CA ARG A 281 33.15 9.72 -15.38
C ARG A 281 33.56 10.38 -16.69
N VAL A 282 32.61 11.00 -17.35
CA VAL A 282 32.88 11.88 -18.51
C VAL A 282 33.49 13.17 -18.04
#